data_531ba3d1dbb87313959a720e7e2a7398
#
_entry.id   531ba3d1dbb87313959a720e7e2a7398
#
_cell.length_a   1.000
_cell.length_b   1.000
_cell.length_c   1.000
_cell.angle_alpha   90.00
_cell.angle_beta   90.00
_cell.angle_gamma   90.00
#
_symmetry.space_group_name_H-M   'P 1'
#
loop_
_entity.id
_entity.type
_entity.pdbx_description
1 polymer ?
#
loop_
_entity_poly.entity_id
_entity_poly.type
_entity_poly.pdbx_seq_one_letter_code
_entity_poly.pdbx_strand_id
1 'polypeptide(L)'
;ETEAVDVPDAAPTRPDGWTPGLAFGGTFNLVDTRSVVGQQDGTTVTLGGSFDGALDFNTGPHEWRNVLKANAGMTQSPALDEFVKTNDGLYFESIYLFHISEMWGPFARAAMNTQMFEGFDIRPSPTNYAIANLDGSTTNLTGTRLQLTDGFQPLTLKQSLGLFVQPLNDDRIKLEGRAGVGAQETFAEGQFAVTDDAATADVVEVKELDSFYQIGGELVANAWGFIDEEKRIAYTVGVGVLVPFAYSELAEGDDRGALDLTNVEVNAGLNVKLFDWASLGYKLAVLRQPLLVEELQVSNSLLLTIGAAFGSKAPAPPAPPPPPEC
;
A
#
# COMPACT_ATOMS: atom_id res chain seq x y z
N GLU A 1 43.92 -23.67 33.02
CA GLU A 1 43.21 -22.46 32.60
C GLU A 1 42.19 -22.84 31.56
N THR A 2 40.92 -22.91 31.96
CA THR A 2 39.80 -23.12 31.05
C THR A 2 39.39 -21.76 30.50
N GLU A 3 39.62 -21.54 29.20
CA GLU A 3 39.07 -20.40 28.46
C GLU A 3 37.54 -20.40 28.57
N ALA A 4 37.01 -19.35 29.15
CA ALA A 4 35.57 -19.09 29.15
C ALA A 4 35.10 -18.92 27.70
N VAL A 5 34.20 -19.79 27.29
CA VAL A 5 33.49 -19.62 26.01
C VAL A 5 32.66 -18.34 26.13
N ASP A 6 33.01 -17.35 25.31
CA ASP A 6 32.27 -16.12 25.17
C ASP A 6 30.88 -16.48 24.70
N VAL A 7 29.87 -16.30 25.56
CA VAL A 7 28.46 -16.44 25.19
C VAL A 7 28.12 -15.23 24.35
N PRO A 8 27.65 -15.41 23.10
CA PRO A 8 27.25 -14.25 22.28
C PRO A 8 26.26 -13.38 23.03
N ASP A 9 26.50 -12.09 23.04
CA ASP A 9 25.61 -11.10 23.63
C ASP A 9 24.15 -11.34 23.21
N ALA A 10 23.26 -11.26 24.18
CA ALA A 10 21.84 -11.50 24.00
C ALA A 10 21.30 -10.68 22.82
N ALA A 11 20.44 -11.31 22.00
CA ALA A 11 19.72 -10.66 20.91
C ALA A 11 19.20 -9.28 21.34
N PRO A 12 19.20 -8.27 20.44
CA PRO A 12 18.84 -6.92 20.81
C PRO A 12 17.45 -6.91 21.47
N THR A 13 17.44 -6.64 22.77
CA THR A 13 16.21 -6.61 23.56
C THR A 13 15.32 -5.51 23.02
N ARG A 14 14.08 -5.86 22.71
CA ARG A 14 13.04 -4.86 22.37
C ARG A 14 12.98 -3.82 23.51
N PRO A 15 13.06 -2.52 23.22
CA PRO A 15 12.98 -1.51 24.28
C PRO A 15 11.64 -1.64 25.00
N ASP A 16 11.65 -1.76 26.33
CA ASP A 16 10.43 -1.83 27.13
C ASP A 16 9.70 -0.49 27.14
N GLY A 17 8.36 -0.52 27.11
CA GLY A 17 7.50 0.66 27.07
C GLY A 17 7.17 1.13 25.65
N TRP A 18 6.78 2.39 25.53
CA TRP A 18 6.35 3.02 24.29
C TRP A 18 7.53 3.56 23.48
N THR A 19 7.53 3.25 22.18
CA THR A 19 8.54 3.72 21.23
C THR A 19 7.84 4.44 20.06
N PRO A 20 7.70 5.78 20.10
CA PRO A 20 7.11 6.55 19.02
C PRO A 20 8.12 6.80 17.89
N GLY A 21 7.62 6.91 16.66
CA GLY A 21 8.36 7.36 15.49
C GLY A 21 7.44 8.17 14.58
N LEU A 22 7.91 9.31 14.08
CA LEU A 22 7.17 10.17 13.15
C LEU A 22 8.10 10.61 12.03
N ALA A 23 7.61 10.61 10.80
CA ALA A 23 8.30 11.19 9.66
C ALA A 23 7.32 11.96 8.76
N PHE A 24 7.78 13.08 8.24
CA PHE A 24 7.05 13.90 7.27
C PHE A 24 7.92 14.07 6.03
N GLY A 25 7.33 13.97 4.87
CA GLY A 25 7.99 14.18 3.60
C GLY A 25 7.18 15.08 2.68
N GLY A 26 7.87 15.81 1.82
CA GLY A 26 7.27 16.62 0.77
C GLY A 26 8.01 16.40 -0.55
N THR A 27 7.30 16.50 -1.65
CA THR A 27 7.85 16.50 -3.00
C THR A 27 7.34 17.71 -3.75
N PHE A 28 8.24 18.34 -4.49
CA PHE A 28 7.92 19.44 -5.40
C PHE A 28 8.72 19.25 -6.69
N ASN A 29 8.03 19.32 -7.82
CA ASN A 29 8.66 19.35 -9.11
C ASN A 29 8.00 20.44 -9.97
N LEU A 30 8.82 21.23 -10.67
CA LEU A 30 8.38 22.26 -11.61
C LEU A 30 9.21 22.12 -12.88
N VAL A 31 8.54 21.90 -13.99
CA VAL A 31 9.13 21.83 -15.33
C VAL A 31 8.47 22.86 -16.23
N ASP A 32 9.24 23.80 -16.76
CA ASP A 32 8.77 24.76 -17.79
C ASP A 32 9.42 24.39 -19.13
N THR A 33 8.59 24.10 -20.10
CA THR A 33 8.98 23.66 -21.44
C THR A 33 8.60 24.72 -22.47
N ARG A 34 9.57 25.18 -23.29
CA ARG A 34 9.33 26.16 -24.35
C ARG A 34 10.07 25.76 -25.61
N SER A 35 9.34 25.56 -26.68
CA SER A 35 9.86 25.27 -28.04
C SER A 35 10.82 24.06 -28.07
N VAL A 36 10.59 23.06 -27.21
CA VAL A 36 11.36 21.81 -27.19
C VAL A 36 10.72 20.82 -28.15
N VAL A 37 11.52 20.26 -29.07
CA VAL A 37 11.02 19.32 -30.08
C VAL A 37 10.42 18.08 -29.42
N GLY A 38 9.18 17.75 -29.76
CA GLY A 38 8.46 16.59 -29.23
C GLY A 38 7.82 16.81 -27.84
N GLN A 39 7.82 18.05 -27.32
CA GLN A 39 7.17 18.37 -26.04
C GLN A 39 6.18 19.52 -26.24
N GLN A 40 5.12 19.51 -25.45
CA GLN A 40 4.15 20.59 -25.41
C GLN A 40 4.72 21.77 -24.58
N ASP A 41 4.58 23.00 -25.11
CA ASP A 41 4.96 24.20 -24.36
C ASP A 41 4.06 24.38 -23.14
N GLY A 42 4.64 24.81 -22.01
CA GLY A 42 3.94 25.13 -20.79
C GLY A 42 4.63 24.62 -19.55
N THR A 43 3.97 24.80 -18.42
CA THR A 43 4.51 24.47 -17.10
C THR A 43 3.81 23.25 -16.52
N THR A 44 4.57 22.24 -16.12
CA THR A 44 4.11 21.11 -15.33
C THR A 44 4.50 21.32 -13.87
N VAL A 45 3.55 21.21 -12.96
CA VAL A 45 3.78 21.31 -11.51
C VAL A 45 3.32 20.02 -10.85
N THR A 46 4.21 19.40 -10.07
CA THR A 46 3.86 18.24 -9.23
C THR A 46 4.11 18.58 -7.77
N LEU A 47 3.11 18.35 -6.94
CA LEU A 47 3.14 18.54 -5.50
C LEU A 47 2.80 17.22 -4.82
N GLY A 48 3.46 16.93 -3.70
CA GLY A 48 3.14 15.75 -2.89
C GLY A 48 3.54 15.92 -1.44
N GLY A 49 2.86 15.17 -0.58
CA GLY A 49 3.14 15.10 0.84
C GLY A 49 3.01 13.67 1.36
N SER A 50 3.78 13.33 2.39
CA SER A 50 3.68 12.06 3.10
C SER A 50 3.81 12.25 4.61
N PHE A 51 3.13 11.38 5.33
CA PHE A 51 3.20 11.24 6.78
C PHE A 51 3.36 9.76 7.10
N ASP A 52 4.36 9.42 7.92
CA ASP A 52 4.58 8.09 8.45
C ASP A 52 4.65 8.18 9.98
N GLY A 53 3.72 7.53 10.67
CA GLY A 53 3.65 7.40 12.11
C GLY A 53 3.82 5.95 12.53
N ALA A 54 4.60 5.71 13.58
CA ALA A 54 4.74 4.42 14.22
C ALA A 54 4.66 4.57 15.73
N LEU A 55 3.97 3.64 16.39
CA LEU A 55 3.88 3.61 17.84
C LEU A 55 3.91 2.16 18.31
N ASP A 56 5.06 1.74 18.83
CA ASP A 56 5.24 0.39 19.35
C ASP A 56 5.19 0.41 20.88
N PHE A 57 4.64 -0.65 21.44
CA PHE A 57 4.65 -0.91 22.87
C PHE A 57 5.18 -2.32 23.14
N ASN A 58 6.17 -2.43 24.03
CA ASN A 58 6.75 -3.72 24.43
C ASN A 58 6.72 -3.82 25.95
N THR A 59 6.34 -4.98 26.47
CA THR A 59 6.50 -5.32 27.89
C THR A 59 6.47 -6.83 28.08
N GLY A 60 7.56 -7.39 28.58
CA GLY A 60 7.71 -8.84 28.72
C GLY A 60 7.42 -9.59 27.40
N PRO A 61 6.45 -10.53 27.38
CA PRO A 61 6.11 -11.28 26.17
C PRO A 61 5.20 -10.50 25.21
N HIS A 62 4.75 -9.31 25.56
CA HIS A 62 3.78 -8.54 24.79
C HIS A 62 4.49 -7.53 23.86
N GLU A 63 4.11 -7.54 22.59
CA GLU A 63 4.55 -6.57 21.59
C GLU A 63 3.32 -6.06 20.84
N TRP A 64 3.13 -4.75 20.79
CA TRP A 64 2.05 -4.10 20.07
C TRP A 64 2.62 -3.05 19.14
N ARG A 65 2.47 -3.24 17.84
CA ARG A 65 2.96 -2.33 16.79
C ARG A 65 1.78 -1.64 16.13
N ASN A 66 1.88 -0.34 15.98
CA ASN A 66 0.90 0.45 15.27
C ASN A 66 1.60 1.31 14.23
N VAL A 67 1.03 1.40 13.05
CA VAL A 67 1.55 2.18 11.92
C VAL A 67 0.40 2.96 11.31
N LEU A 68 0.62 4.25 11.06
CA LEU A 68 -0.27 5.12 10.30
C LEU A 68 0.53 5.76 9.17
N LYS A 69 0.08 5.62 7.94
CA LYS A 69 0.69 6.24 6.77
C LYS A 69 -0.34 6.99 5.98
N ALA A 70 0.01 8.20 5.57
CA ALA A 70 -0.78 8.99 4.65
C ALA A 70 0.13 9.56 3.57
N ASN A 71 -0.34 9.56 2.35
CA ASN A 71 0.36 10.20 1.24
C ASN A 71 -0.66 10.81 0.28
N ALA A 72 -0.31 11.95 -0.31
CA ALA A 72 -1.11 12.60 -1.32
C ALA A 72 -0.21 13.28 -2.34
N GLY A 73 -0.63 13.27 -3.59
CA GLY A 73 0.09 13.93 -4.67
C GLY A 73 -0.86 14.38 -5.77
N MET A 74 -0.49 15.49 -6.42
CA MET A 74 -1.24 16.05 -7.53
C MET A 74 -0.30 16.64 -8.56
N THR A 75 -0.69 16.58 -9.82
CA THR A 75 0.07 17.14 -10.95
C THR A 75 -0.85 17.96 -11.84
N GLN A 76 -0.38 19.13 -12.23
CA GLN A 76 -0.97 19.92 -13.31
C GLN A 76 0.00 19.94 -14.48
N SER A 77 -0.51 19.69 -15.69
CA SER A 77 0.27 19.70 -16.92
C SER A 77 -0.33 20.69 -17.93
N PRO A 78 0.41 21.13 -18.96
CA PRO A 78 -0.12 22.01 -19.99
C PRO A 78 -1.31 21.43 -20.77
N ALA A 79 -1.51 20.11 -20.74
CA ALA A 79 -2.63 19.44 -21.39
C ALA A 79 -3.93 19.51 -20.58
N LEU A 80 -3.85 19.84 -19.29
CA LEU A 80 -4.98 19.82 -18.35
C LEU A 80 -5.05 21.14 -17.59
N ASP A 81 -6.22 21.76 -17.55
CA ASP A 81 -6.44 23.07 -16.90
C ASP A 81 -6.52 22.96 -15.35
N GLU A 82 -6.51 21.75 -14.80
CA GLU A 82 -6.64 21.51 -13.37
C GLU A 82 -5.60 20.52 -12.84
N PHE A 83 -5.43 20.48 -11.52
CA PHE A 83 -4.61 19.49 -10.85
C PHE A 83 -5.30 18.12 -10.87
N VAL A 84 -4.58 17.10 -11.33
CA VAL A 84 -5.00 15.71 -11.32
C VAL A 84 -4.31 15.00 -10.17
N LYS A 85 -5.07 14.25 -9.39
CA LYS A 85 -4.56 13.40 -8.34
C LYS A 85 -3.64 12.32 -8.93
N THR A 86 -2.41 12.23 -8.45
CA THR A 86 -1.40 11.26 -8.92
C THR A 86 -1.07 10.21 -7.88
N ASN A 87 -1.41 10.48 -6.62
CA ASN A 87 -1.22 9.57 -5.51
C ASN A 87 -2.13 9.99 -4.36
N ASP A 88 -2.75 9.02 -3.69
CA ASP A 88 -3.59 9.26 -2.53
C ASP A 88 -3.74 7.95 -1.76
N GLY A 89 -3.47 7.96 -0.46
CA GLY A 89 -3.60 6.77 0.35
C GLY A 89 -3.52 7.07 1.83
N LEU A 90 -4.37 6.39 2.57
CA LEU A 90 -4.37 6.33 4.02
C LEU A 90 -4.34 4.86 4.44
N TYR A 91 -3.28 4.46 5.12
CA TYR A 91 -3.09 3.13 5.66
C TYR A 91 -2.89 3.16 7.16
N PHE A 92 -3.65 2.35 7.87
CA PHE A 92 -3.46 2.09 9.29
C PHE A 92 -3.31 0.60 9.52
N GLU A 93 -2.36 0.20 10.36
CA GLU A 93 -2.20 -1.18 10.84
C GLU A 93 -1.93 -1.20 12.33
N SER A 94 -2.57 -2.14 13.01
CA SER A 94 -2.32 -2.48 14.40
C SER A 94 -2.12 -3.98 14.49
N ILE A 95 -0.97 -4.42 15.00
CA ILE A 95 -0.63 -5.83 15.19
C ILE A 95 -0.17 -6.07 16.62
N TYR A 96 -0.80 -7.00 17.27
CA TYR A 96 -0.44 -7.50 18.60
C TYR A 96 0.19 -8.88 18.47
N LEU A 97 1.35 -9.06 19.11
CA LEU A 97 2.14 -10.29 19.11
C LEU A 97 2.35 -10.69 20.58
N PHE A 98 2.05 -11.96 20.88
CA PHE A 98 2.37 -12.55 22.18
C PHE A 98 3.49 -13.57 22.02
N HIS A 99 4.67 -13.27 22.53
CA HIS A 99 5.86 -14.09 22.40
C HIS A 99 5.84 -15.25 23.40
N ILE A 100 5.49 -16.47 22.94
CA ILE A 100 5.67 -17.70 23.74
C ILE A 100 7.15 -18.03 23.87
N SER A 101 7.91 -17.74 22.82
CA SER A 101 9.38 -17.75 22.81
C SER A 101 9.87 -16.51 22.04
N GLU A 102 11.18 -16.25 22.04
CA GLU A 102 11.76 -15.15 21.26
C GLU A 102 11.44 -15.23 19.76
N MET A 103 11.18 -16.43 19.25
CA MET A 103 11.01 -16.69 17.82
C MET A 103 9.55 -16.82 17.37
N TRP A 104 8.59 -17.13 18.25
CA TRP A 104 7.23 -17.41 17.81
C TRP A 104 6.17 -17.18 18.88
N GLY A 105 4.95 -17.07 18.44
CA GLY A 105 3.76 -16.94 19.26
C GLY A 105 2.50 -16.64 18.47
N PRO A 106 1.35 -16.47 19.13
CA PRO A 106 0.12 -16.02 18.48
C PRO A 106 0.17 -14.53 18.18
N PHE A 107 -0.58 -14.13 17.14
CA PHE A 107 -0.80 -12.74 16.78
C PHE A 107 -2.26 -12.45 16.48
N ALA A 108 -2.64 -11.17 16.62
CA ALA A 108 -3.87 -10.61 16.09
C ALA A 108 -3.53 -9.30 15.35
N ARG A 109 -4.14 -9.08 14.20
CA ARG A 109 -3.90 -7.92 13.33
C ARG A 109 -5.20 -7.32 12.86
N ALA A 110 -5.25 -5.99 12.81
CA ALA A 110 -6.27 -5.22 12.11
C ALA A 110 -5.57 -4.18 11.23
N ALA A 111 -6.03 -4.02 10.00
CA ALA A 111 -5.54 -3.00 9.10
C ALA A 111 -6.68 -2.36 8.32
N MET A 112 -6.46 -1.11 7.91
CA MET A 112 -7.38 -0.30 7.11
C MET A 112 -6.59 0.33 5.98
N ASN A 113 -7.17 0.31 4.79
CA ASN A 113 -6.63 0.99 3.63
C ASN A 113 -7.74 1.73 2.89
N THR A 114 -7.52 3.00 2.53
CA THR A 114 -8.46 3.82 1.78
C THR A 114 -7.73 4.99 1.12
N GLN A 115 -8.41 5.71 0.24
CA GLN A 115 -8.03 7.02 -0.26
C GLN A 115 -8.55 8.11 0.69
N MET A 116 -7.92 9.28 0.73
CA MET A 116 -8.38 10.41 1.56
C MET A 116 -9.31 11.35 0.79
N PHE A 117 -9.09 11.49 -0.51
CA PHE A 117 -9.76 12.48 -1.36
C PHE A 117 -10.53 11.81 -2.49
N GLU A 118 -11.49 12.53 -3.04
CA GLU A 118 -12.25 12.12 -4.22
C GLU A 118 -11.32 11.82 -5.41
N GLY A 119 -11.66 10.78 -6.18
CA GLY A 119 -10.97 10.40 -7.42
C GLY A 119 -11.76 10.84 -8.65
N PHE A 120 -11.06 11.29 -9.69
CA PHE A 120 -11.65 11.72 -10.95
C PHE A 120 -10.84 11.20 -12.13
N ASP A 121 -11.51 10.74 -13.18
CA ASP A 121 -10.91 10.67 -14.52
C ASP A 121 -11.07 12.04 -15.17
N ILE A 122 -9.94 12.65 -15.59
CA ILE A 122 -9.89 13.99 -16.17
C ILE A 122 -9.25 13.89 -17.55
N ARG A 123 -9.97 14.36 -18.56
CA ARG A 123 -9.56 14.29 -19.97
C ARG A 123 -9.41 15.69 -20.57
N PRO A 124 -8.47 15.89 -21.50
CA PRO A 124 -8.26 17.19 -22.16
C PRO A 124 -9.38 17.58 -23.12
N SER A 125 -10.24 16.66 -23.51
CA SER A 125 -11.39 16.88 -24.40
C SER A 125 -12.58 16.03 -23.97
N PRO A 126 -13.82 16.41 -24.33
CA PRO A 126 -14.99 15.59 -24.05
C PRO A 126 -14.84 14.17 -24.56
N THR A 127 -14.97 13.21 -23.67
CA THR A 127 -14.81 11.77 -23.90
C THR A 127 -16.13 11.07 -23.60
N ASN A 128 -16.44 10.03 -24.36
CA ASN A 128 -17.62 9.19 -24.13
C ASN A 128 -17.26 8.10 -23.13
N TYR A 129 -18.03 8.00 -22.05
CA TYR A 129 -17.90 6.96 -21.03
C TYR A 129 -19.06 5.99 -21.17
N ALA A 130 -18.77 4.69 -21.15
CA ALA A 130 -19.74 3.60 -21.02
C ALA A 130 -19.59 2.97 -19.64
N ILE A 131 -20.52 3.27 -18.73
CA ILE A 131 -20.49 2.80 -17.35
C ILE A 131 -21.33 1.53 -17.24
N ALA A 132 -20.69 0.39 -16.98
CA ALA A 132 -21.35 -0.86 -16.66
C ALA A 132 -21.77 -0.83 -15.18
N ASN A 133 -23.10 -0.72 -14.94
CA ASN A 133 -23.66 -0.68 -13.60
C ASN A 133 -23.86 -2.10 -13.03
N LEU A 134 -23.92 -2.23 -11.71
CA LEU A 134 -24.14 -3.51 -11.01
C LEU A 134 -25.46 -4.19 -11.36
N ASP A 135 -26.49 -3.42 -11.75
CA ASP A 135 -27.79 -3.94 -12.19
C ASP A 135 -27.79 -4.53 -13.61
N GLY A 136 -26.61 -4.56 -14.28
CA GLY A 136 -26.43 -5.01 -15.65
C GLY A 136 -26.79 -3.99 -16.73
N SER A 137 -27.22 -2.79 -16.35
CA SER A 137 -27.46 -1.68 -17.30
C SER A 137 -26.15 -0.98 -17.67
N THR A 138 -26.16 -0.26 -18.81
CA THR A 138 -25.04 0.60 -19.20
C THR A 138 -25.51 2.05 -19.25
N THR A 139 -24.82 2.91 -18.50
CA THR A 139 -25.03 4.36 -18.52
C THR A 139 -23.97 5.01 -19.40
N ASN A 140 -24.42 5.81 -20.39
CA ASN A 140 -23.51 6.55 -21.27
C ASN A 140 -23.46 8.03 -20.85
N LEU A 141 -22.27 8.55 -20.65
CA LEU A 141 -21.99 9.94 -20.32
C LEU A 141 -20.95 10.50 -21.29
N THR A 142 -21.01 11.82 -21.54
CA THR A 142 -19.97 12.53 -22.30
C THR A 142 -19.51 13.72 -21.48
N GLY A 143 -18.20 13.83 -21.26
CA GLY A 143 -17.63 14.92 -20.46
C GLY A 143 -16.10 14.90 -20.45
N THR A 144 -15.53 15.93 -19.85
CA THR A 144 -14.08 16.03 -19.61
C THR A 144 -13.69 15.56 -18.21
N ARG A 145 -14.68 15.27 -17.37
CA ARG A 145 -14.47 14.87 -15.97
C ARG A 145 -15.53 13.85 -15.56
N LEU A 146 -15.09 12.73 -15.00
CA LEU A 146 -15.94 11.73 -14.39
C LEU A 146 -15.45 11.48 -12.97
N GLN A 147 -16.34 11.58 -11.98
CA GLN A 147 -16.01 11.18 -10.61
C GLN A 147 -15.98 9.66 -10.55
N LEU A 148 -14.88 9.11 -10.05
CA LEU A 148 -14.67 7.67 -9.89
C LEU A 148 -14.88 7.24 -8.45
N THR A 149 -14.38 8.02 -7.49
CA THR A 149 -14.46 7.65 -6.06
C THR A 149 -14.78 8.85 -5.20
N ASP A 150 -15.51 8.60 -4.11
CA ASP A 150 -15.70 9.55 -3.02
C ASP A 150 -14.47 9.56 -2.10
N GLY A 151 -14.36 10.59 -1.25
CA GLY A 151 -13.34 10.62 -0.20
C GLY A 151 -13.53 9.47 0.79
N PHE A 152 -12.45 8.84 1.21
CA PHE A 152 -12.40 7.63 2.05
C PHE A 152 -13.06 6.39 1.43
N GLN A 153 -13.12 6.34 0.08
CA GLN A 153 -13.62 5.21 -0.68
C GLN A 153 -12.67 4.84 -1.84
N PRO A 154 -12.56 3.54 -2.20
CA PRO A 154 -13.06 2.39 -1.45
C PRO A 154 -12.34 2.22 -0.10
N LEU A 155 -13.04 1.71 0.90
CA LEU A 155 -12.50 1.37 2.21
C LEU A 155 -12.28 -0.12 2.32
N THR A 156 -11.05 -0.57 2.53
CA THR A 156 -10.72 -1.97 2.77
C THR A 156 -10.28 -2.17 4.23
N LEU A 157 -10.95 -3.07 4.92
CA LEU A 157 -10.59 -3.55 6.25
C LEU A 157 -10.01 -4.96 6.14
N LYS A 158 -8.87 -5.20 6.80
CA LYS A 158 -8.25 -6.52 6.88
C LYS A 158 -8.07 -6.89 8.35
N GLN A 159 -8.49 -8.09 8.73
CA GLN A 159 -8.28 -8.64 10.07
C GLN A 159 -7.63 -10.02 9.93
N SER A 160 -6.71 -10.35 10.82
CA SER A 160 -6.16 -11.70 10.86
C SER A 160 -5.71 -12.10 12.26
N LEU A 161 -5.75 -13.41 12.50
CA LEU A 161 -5.26 -14.03 13.73
C LEU A 161 -4.61 -15.38 13.41
N GLY A 162 -3.57 -15.73 14.15
CA GLY A 162 -2.83 -16.95 13.89
C GLY A 162 -1.53 -17.03 14.67
N LEU A 163 -0.53 -17.63 14.06
CA LEU A 163 0.82 -17.77 14.61
C LEU A 163 1.82 -16.99 13.77
N PHE A 164 2.76 -16.34 14.43
CA PHE A 164 3.92 -15.72 13.80
C PHE A 164 5.20 -16.47 14.15
N VAL A 165 6.21 -16.36 13.29
CA VAL A 165 7.58 -16.77 13.51
C VAL A 165 8.54 -15.66 13.08
N GLN A 166 9.58 -15.42 13.89
CA GLN A 166 10.66 -14.45 13.62
C GLN A 166 12.01 -15.16 13.72
N PRO A 167 12.40 -15.95 12.71
CA PRO A 167 13.63 -16.75 12.79
C PRO A 167 14.90 -15.90 12.73
N LEU A 168 14.83 -14.69 12.21
CA LEU A 168 15.93 -13.75 12.11
C LEU A 168 15.47 -12.37 12.60
N ASN A 169 16.22 -11.78 13.51
CA ASN A 169 15.92 -10.46 14.07
C ASN A 169 17.22 -9.71 14.38
N ASP A 170 17.98 -9.36 13.35
CA ASP A 170 19.14 -8.49 13.46
C ASP A 170 19.00 -7.24 12.58
N ASP A 171 19.93 -6.29 12.68
CA ASP A 171 19.85 -5.03 11.93
C ASP A 171 19.99 -5.20 10.43
N ARG A 172 20.67 -6.24 9.96
CA ARG A 172 20.87 -6.49 8.52
C ARG A 172 19.67 -7.20 7.89
N ILE A 173 19.06 -8.12 8.67
CA ILE A 173 17.91 -8.86 8.19
C ILE A 173 16.97 -9.20 9.35
N LYS A 174 15.74 -8.81 9.20
CA LYS A 174 14.62 -9.29 10.00
C LYS A 174 13.70 -10.08 9.08
N LEU A 175 13.32 -11.27 9.53
CA LEU A 175 12.42 -12.13 8.79
C LEU A 175 11.24 -12.49 9.69
N GLU A 176 10.04 -12.22 9.20
CA GLU A 176 8.79 -12.54 9.90
C GLU A 176 7.87 -13.31 8.96
N GLY A 177 7.41 -14.48 9.42
CA GLY A 177 6.36 -15.26 8.80
C GLY A 177 5.11 -15.25 9.66
N ARG A 178 3.93 -15.17 9.05
CA ARG A 178 2.62 -15.27 9.72
C ARG A 178 1.74 -16.26 8.98
N ALA A 179 1.03 -17.09 9.72
CA ALA A 179 0.05 -18.04 9.17
C ALA A 179 -1.18 -18.08 10.06
N GLY A 180 -2.36 -18.04 9.46
CA GLY A 180 -3.60 -18.01 10.22
C GLY A 180 -4.85 -17.90 9.37
N VAL A 181 -5.90 -17.38 9.98
CA VAL A 181 -7.15 -17.03 9.31
C VAL A 181 -7.17 -15.53 9.14
N GLY A 182 -7.45 -15.10 7.91
CA GLY A 182 -7.62 -13.70 7.54
C GLY A 182 -9.02 -13.43 7.02
N ALA A 183 -9.49 -12.20 7.25
CA ALA A 183 -10.70 -11.66 6.66
C ALA A 183 -10.37 -10.33 5.97
N GLN A 184 -11.01 -10.07 4.85
CA GLN A 184 -10.98 -8.80 4.15
C GLN A 184 -12.41 -8.38 3.83
N GLU A 185 -12.75 -7.13 4.12
CA GLU A 185 -14.00 -6.48 3.74
C GLU A 185 -13.65 -5.22 2.94
N THR A 186 -14.26 -5.05 1.79
CA THR A 186 -14.09 -3.86 0.94
C THR A 186 -15.45 -3.23 0.71
N PHE A 187 -15.58 -1.97 1.09
CA PHE A 187 -16.75 -1.14 0.88
C PHE A 187 -16.48 -0.24 -0.32
N ALA A 188 -17.12 -0.55 -1.45
CA ALA A 188 -16.88 0.12 -2.74
C ALA A 188 -18.18 0.44 -3.51
N GLU A 189 -19.35 0.23 -2.91
CA GLU A 189 -20.65 0.50 -3.53
C GLU A 189 -20.73 1.96 -3.99
N GLY A 190 -21.17 2.18 -5.25
CA GLY A 190 -21.27 3.50 -5.86
C GLY A 190 -19.94 4.10 -6.28
N GLN A 191 -18.85 3.34 -6.21
CA GLN A 191 -17.55 3.74 -6.72
C GLN A 191 -17.31 3.10 -8.10
N PHE A 192 -16.39 3.67 -8.87
CA PHE A 192 -16.15 3.27 -10.26
C PHE A 192 -14.65 3.01 -10.50
N ALA A 193 -14.36 2.07 -11.40
CA ALA A 193 -13.03 1.81 -11.94
C ALA A 193 -13.02 1.94 -13.46
N VAL A 194 -11.98 2.56 -13.99
CA VAL A 194 -11.74 2.61 -15.45
C VAL A 194 -11.21 1.24 -15.88
N THR A 195 -11.89 0.62 -16.85
CA THR A 195 -11.53 -0.69 -17.44
C THR A 195 -11.30 -0.59 -18.95
N ASP A 196 -10.75 0.55 -19.37
CA ASP A 196 -10.60 0.97 -20.78
C ASP A 196 -10.06 -0.14 -21.70
N ASP A 197 -10.84 -0.55 -22.70
CA ASP A 197 -10.42 -1.53 -23.69
C ASP A 197 -9.81 -0.84 -24.92
N ALA A 198 -8.54 -1.07 -25.15
CA ALA A 198 -7.82 -0.53 -26.29
C ALA A 198 -8.44 -0.86 -27.66
N ALA A 199 -9.39 -1.81 -27.73
CA ALA A 199 -10.12 -2.13 -28.95
C ALA A 199 -11.26 -1.15 -29.27
N THR A 200 -11.69 -0.33 -28.30
CA THR A 200 -12.80 0.64 -28.40
C THR A 200 -12.31 2.08 -28.29
N ALA A 201 -11.51 2.54 -29.25
CA ALA A 201 -10.75 3.81 -29.21
C ALA A 201 -11.55 5.09 -28.94
N ASP A 202 -12.88 5.08 -29.13
CA ASP A 202 -13.73 6.28 -29.01
C ASP A 202 -14.58 6.29 -27.71
N VAL A 203 -14.44 5.28 -26.85
CA VAL A 203 -15.23 5.09 -25.64
C VAL A 203 -14.30 4.64 -24.51
N VAL A 204 -14.47 5.20 -23.33
CA VAL A 204 -13.79 4.73 -22.11
C VAL A 204 -14.78 3.90 -21.32
N GLU A 205 -14.47 2.62 -21.15
CA GLU A 205 -15.26 1.72 -20.34
C GLU A 205 -14.98 1.97 -18.87
N VAL A 206 -16.05 1.99 -18.10
CA VAL A 206 -16.02 2.18 -16.64
C VAL A 206 -16.92 1.15 -16.01
N LYS A 207 -16.47 0.54 -14.93
CA LYS A 207 -17.23 -0.45 -14.17
C LYS A 207 -17.59 0.12 -12.81
N GLU A 208 -18.86 -0.03 -12.41
CA GLU A 208 -19.28 0.18 -11.04
C GLU A 208 -18.72 -0.94 -10.14
N LEU A 209 -18.16 -0.56 -8.99
CA LEU A 209 -17.57 -1.49 -8.02
C LEU A 209 -18.63 -1.95 -7.03
N ASP A 210 -18.53 -3.20 -6.61
CA ASP A 210 -19.35 -3.77 -5.55
C ASP A 210 -18.56 -3.92 -4.25
N SER A 211 -19.28 -3.89 -3.15
CA SER A 211 -18.74 -4.22 -1.84
C SER A 211 -18.66 -5.72 -1.65
N PHE A 212 -17.56 -6.21 -1.09
CA PHE A 212 -17.37 -7.64 -0.91
C PHE A 212 -16.64 -7.97 0.38
N TYR A 213 -16.75 -9.23 0.81
CA TYR A 213 -15.94 -9.81 1.86
C TYR A 213 -15.29 -11.13 1.42
N GLN A 214 -14.18 -11.46 2.05
CA GLN A 214 -13.50 -12.74 1.94
C GLN A 214 -12.98 -13.16 3.31
N ILE A 215 -13.11 -14.44 3.63
CA ILE A 215 -12.51 -15.07 4.82
C ILE A 215 -11.74 -16.30 4.33
N GLY A 216 -10.47 -16.44 4.74
CA GLY A 216 -9.63 -17.49 4.20
C GLY A 216 -8.42 -17.83 5.05
N GLY A 217 -7.64 -18.79 4.58
CA GLY A 217 -6.29 -19.04 5.07
C GLY A 217 -5.34 -17.93 4.60
N GLU A 218 -4.66 -17.28 5.55
CA GLU A 218 -3.69 -16.22 5.26
C GLU A 218 -2.27 -16.70 5.53
N LEU A 219 -1.36 -16.42 4.59
CA LEU A 219 0.08 -16.57 4.74
C LEU A 219 0.75 -15.26 4.40
N VAL A 220 1.65 -14.79 5.25
CA VAL A 220 2.45 -13.57 5.04
C VAL A 220 3.90 -13.87 5.34
N ALA A 221 4.79 -13.40 4.50
CA ALA A 221 6.23 -13.41 4.73
C ALA A 221 6.80 -12.01 4.47
N ASN A 222 7.54 -11.48 5.43
CA ASN A 222 8.18 -10.17 5.35
C ASN A 222 9.67 -10.29 5.67
N ALA A 223 10.50 -9.61 4.89
CA ALA A 223 11.92 -9.43 5.16
C ALA A 223 12.25 -7.94 5.06
N TRP A 224 13.00 -7.42 6.03
CA TRP A 224 13.46 -6.03 6.03
C TRP A 224 14.77 -5.89 6.80
N GLY A 225 15.48 -4.80 6.54
CA GLY A 225 16.74 -4.51 7.19
C GLY A 225 17.55 -3.46 6.46
N PHE A 226 18.87 -3.47 6.73
CA PHE A 226 19.82 -2.57 6.09
C PHE A 226 20.85 -3.35 5.29
N ILE A 227 21.18 -2.86 4.09
CA ILE A 227 22.19 -3.47 3.24
C ILE A 227 23.60 -3.08 3.71
N ASP A 228 23.75 -1.85 4.21
CA ASP A 228 25.02 -1.25 4.62
C ASP A 228 25.12 -1.12 6.15
N GLU A 229 26.36 -1.11 6.66
CA GLU A 229 26.66 -0.97 8.10
C GLU A 229 26.30 0.43 8.65
N GLU A 230 26.31 1.44 7.78
CA GLU A 230 25.97 2.81 8.13
C GLU A 230 24.46 3.05 8.14
N LYS A 231 23.66 2.01 7.86
CA LYS A 231 22.18 2.03 7.86
C LYS A 231 21.59 3.10 6.95
N ARG A 232 22.25 3.37 5.82
CA ARG A 232 21.79 4.33 4.81
C ARG A 232 20.90 3.69 3.74
N ILE A 233 21.04 2.38 3.51
CA ILE A 233 20.29 1.66 2.50
C ILE A 233 19.38 0.65 3.20
N ALA A 234 18.10 1.02 3.34
CA ALA A 234 17.08 0.15 3.89
C ALA A 234 16.31 -0.58 2.78
N TYR A 235 15.97 -1.84 3.02
CA TYR A 235 15.13 -2.61 2.11
C TYR A 235 13.95 -3.25 2.82
N THR A 236 12.89 -3.52 2.05
CA THR A 236 11.73 -4.29 2.49
C THR A 236 11.27 -5.20 1.36
N VAL A 237 10.83 -6.41 1.70
CA VAL A 237 10.15 -7.32 0.78
C VAL A 237 9.02 -7.98 1.56
N GLY A 238 7.83 -8.01 0.99
CA GLY A 238 6.67 -8.65 1.58
C GLY A 238 5.90 -9.45 0.54
N VAL A 239 5.39 -10.60 0.97
CA VAL A 239 4.46 -11.42 0.19
C VAL A 239 3.32 -11.82 1.11
N GLY A 240 2.09 -11.60 0.65
CA GLY A 240 0.87 -12.00 1.32
C GLY A 240 -0.01 -12.82 0.38
N VAL A 241 -0.65 -13.86 0.89
CA VAL A 241 -1.61 -14.68 0.16
C VAL A 241 -2.80 -14.94 1.07
N LEU A 242 -4.01 -14.69 0.56
CA LEU A 242 -5.27 -15.05 1.20
C LEU A 242 -6.04 -15.98 0.26
N VAL A 243 -6.16 -17.25 0.66
CA VAL A 243 -6.97 -18.25 -0.06
C VAL A 243 -8.34 -18.32 0.60
N PRO A 244 -9.40 -17.79 -0.03
CA PRO A 244 -10.70 -17.71 0.61
C PRO A 244 -11.38 -19.09 0.69
N PHE A 245 -12.09 -19.33 1.77
CA PHE A 245 -13.02 -20.45 1.92
C PHE A 245 -14.49 -19.99 2.16
N ALA A 246 -14.66 -18.68 2.43
CA ALA A 246 -15.96 -18.00 2.45
C ALA A 246 -15.78 -16.61 1.82
N TYR A 247 -16.73 -16.20 0.99
CA TYR A 247 -16.69 -14.93 0.27
C TYR A 247 -18.11 -14.50 -0.13
N SER A 248 -18.24 -13.23 -0.55
CA SER A 248 -19.49 -12.67 -1.07
C SER A 248 -20.01 -13.49 -2.24
N GLU A 249 -21.32 -13.50 -2.40
CA GLU A 249 -22.00 -14.17 -3.51
C GLU A 249 -21.48 -13.61 -4.84
N LEU A 250 -21.14 -14.50 -5.77
CA LEU A 250 -20.66 -14.13 -7.10
C LEU A 250 -21.87 -13.83 -8.01
N ALA A 251 -21.60 -13.09 -9.08
CA ALA A 251 -22.61 -12.83 -10.11
C ALA A 251 -23.16 -14.13 -10.70
N GLU A 252 -24.40 -14.11 -11.19
CA GLU A 252 -25.03 -15.28 -11.82
C GLU A 252 -24.20 -15.75 -13.05
N GLY A 253 -23.79 -17.01 -13.01
CA GLY A 253 -22.95 -17.62 -14.05
C GLY A 253 -21.44 -17.49 -13.81
N ASP A 254 -21.01 -16.86 -12.72
CA ASP A 254 -19.61 -16.86 -12.30
C ASP A 254 -19.30 -18.15 -11.49
N ASP A 255 -18.49 -19.04 -12.05
CA ASP A 255 -18.13 -20.35 -11.49
C ASP A 255 -16.70 -20.37 -10.88
N ARG A 256 -16.09 -19.19 -10.65
CA ARG A 256 -14.76 -19.08 -10.06
C ARG A 256 -14.70 -19.73 -8.67
N GLY A 257 -13.70 -20.59 -8.48
CA GLY A 257 -13.44 -21.25 -7.19
C GLY A 257 -12.48 -20.47 -6.30
N ALA A 258 -12.23 -21.01 -5.11
CA ALA A 258 -11.35 -20.39 -4.10
C ALA A 258 -9.96 -20.03 -4.63
N LEU A 259 -9.38 -20.84 -5.52
CA LEU A 259 -8.06 -20.57 -6.10
C LEU A 259 -8.10 -19.39 -7.09
N ASP A 260 -9.19 -19.27 -7.84
CA ASP A 260 -9.39 -18.15 -8.78
C ASP A 260 -9.60 -16.83 -8.02
N LEU A 261 -10.20 -16.90 -6.85
CA LEU A 261 -10.46 -15.77 -5.95
C LEU A 261 -9.34 -15.49 -4.95
N THR A 262 -8.20 -16.17 -5.07
CA THR A 262 -7.05 -15.97 -4.17
C THR A 262 -6.47 -14.58 -4.34
N ASN A 263 -6.39 -13.83 -3.23
CA ASN A 263 -5.66 -12.57 -3.18
C ASN A 263 -4.16 -12.84 -3.03
N VAL A 264 -3.38 -12.14 -3.84
CA VAL A 264 -1.91 -12.16 -3.76
C VAL A 264 -1.41 -10.73 -3.71
N GLU A 265 -0.54 -10.46 -2.75
CA GLU A 265 0.07 -9.15 -2.55
C GLU A 265 1.59 -9.34 -2.47
N VAL A 266 2.33 -8.65 -3.35
CA VAL A 266 3.79 -8.61 -3.32
C VAL A 266 4.22 -7.17 -3.25
N ASN A 267 5.09 -6.85 -2.32
CA ASN A 267 5.65 -5.52 -2.20
C ASN A 267 7.16 -5.58 -2.00
N ALA A 268 7.85 -4.61 -2.57
CA ALA A 268 9.27 -4.42 -2.38
C ALA A 268 9.58 -2.93 -2.26
N GLY A 269 10.52 -2.60 -1.40
CA GLY A 269 10.97 -1.23 -1.18
C GLY A 269 12.48 -1.17 -1.02
N LEU A 270 13.06 -0.11 -1.54
CA LEU A 270 14.44 0.27 -1.32
C LEU A 270 14.47 1.75 -0.96
N ASN A 271 15.11 2.11 0.14
CA ASN A 271 15.26 3.50 0.55
C ASN A 271 16.74 3.82 0.76
N VAL A 272 17.24 4.81 0.05
CA VAL A 272 18.61 5.28 0.15
C VAL A 272 18.63 6.66 0.81
N LYS A 273 19.17 6.74 2.01
CA LYS A 273 19.38 7.99 2.73
C LYS A 273 20.54 8.76 2.09
N LEU A 274 20.23 9.85 1.40
CA LEU A 274 21.24 10.72 0.76
C LEU A 274 21.84 11.70 1.78
N PHE A 275 20.97 12.32 2.58
CA PHE A 275 21.27 13.25 3.66
C PHE A 275 20.32 13.00 4.82
N ASP A 276 20.54 13.63 5.97
CA ASP A 276 19.60 13.48 7.11
C ASP A 276 18.20 14.02 6.82
N TRP A 277 18.08 14.90 5.85
CA TRP A 277 16.84 15.53 5.42
C TRP A 277 16.36 15.08 4.01
N ALA A 278 17.08 14.19 3.32
CA ALA A 278 16.69 13.74 1.98
C ALA A 278 16.98 12.26 1.76
N SER A 279 16.01 11.55 1.15
CA SER A 279 16.14 10.16 0.76
C SER A 279 15.54 9.89 -0.62
N LEU A 280 16.08 8.87 -1.29
CA LEU A 280 15.56 8.33 -2.55
C LEU A 280 14.92 6.98 -2.26
N GLY A 281 13.62 6.88 -2.47
CA GLY A 281 12.83 5.67 -2.25
C GLY A 281 12.36 5.07 -3.57
N TYR A 282 12.54 3.77 -3.75
CA TYR A 282 11.88 2.98 -4.78
C TYR A 282 10.87 2.05 -4.11
N LYS A 283 9.67 1.95 -4.68
CA LYS A 283 8.61 1.06 -4.23
C LYS A 283 8.02 0.31 -5.41
N LEU A 284 7.79 -0.98 -5.23
CA LEU A 284 7.04 -1.86 -6.14
C LEU A 284 5.91 -2.50 -5.35
N ALA A 285 4.71 -2.46 -5.88
CA ALA A 285 3.57 -3.22 -5.40
C ALA A 285 2.93 -3.98 -6.56
N VAL A 286 2.63 -5.24 -6.32
CA VAL A 286 1.88 -6.09 -7.23
C VAL A 286 0.72 -6.67 -6.43
N LEU A 287 -0.50 -6.45 -6.90
CA LEU A 287 -1.72 -6.83 -6.22
C LEU A 287 -2.63 -7.59 -7.18
N ARG A 288 -3.15 -8.71 -6.72
CA ARG A 288 -4.22 -9.47 -7.34
C ARG A 288 -5.38 -9.57 -6.36
N GLN A 289 -6.52 -8.96 -6.69
CA GLN A 289 -7.76 -8.99 -5.90
C GLN A 289 -8.95 -9.27 -6.84
N PRO A 290 -9.22 -10.52 -7.21
CA PRO A 290 -10.16 -10.87 -8.26
C PRO A 290 -11.62 -10.50 -8.00
N LEU A 291 -12.01 -10.25 -6.75
CA LEU A 291 -13.35 -9.76 -6.42
C LEU A 291 -13.50 -8.24 -6.62
N LEU A 292 -12.40 -7.49 -6.63
CA LEU A 292 -12.43 -6.05 -6.90
C LEU A 292 -12.16 -5.78 -8.38
N VAL A 293 -10.98 -6.22 -8.85
CA VAL A 293 -10.52 -6.10 -10.23
C VAL A 293 -9.82 -7.40 -10.63
N GLU A 294 -10.18 -7.97 -11.78
CA GLU A 294 -9.63 -9.26 -12.23
C GLU A 294 -8.16 -9.16 -12.65
N GLU A 295 -7.77 -8.02 -13.19
CA GLU A 295 -6.45 -7.74 -13.70
C GLU A 295 -5.42 -7.65 -12.56
N LEU A 296 -4.18 -8.03 -12.90
CA LEU A 296 -3.04 -7.83 -12.03
C LEU A 296 -2.68 -6.35 -11.97
N GLN A 297 -2.80 -5.77 -10.79
CA GLN A 297 -2.47 -4.37 -10.55
C GLN A 297 -0.99 -4.25 -10.22
N VAL A 298 -0.25 -3.43 -10.95
CA VAL A 298 1.18 -3.20 -10.74
C VAL A 298 1.44 -1.71 -10.58
N SER A 299 1.98 -1.34 -9.43
CA SER A 299 2.42 0.03 -9.16
C SER A 299 3.92 0.05 -8.86
N ASN A 300 4.64 0.96 -9.48
CA ASN A 300 6.03 1.23 -9.14
C ASN A 300 6.25 2.74 -9.05
N SER A 301 7.08 3.15 -8.11
CA SER A 301 7.40 4.56 -7.93
C SER A 301 8.84 4.77 -7.49
N LEU A 302 9.44 5.83 -8.00
CA LEU A 302 10.72 6.36 -7.55
C LEU A 302 10.49 7.76 -7.02
N LEU A 303 10.79 7.99 -5.75
CA LEU A 303 10.45 9.22 -5.05
C LEU A 303 11.67 9.80 -4.35
N LEU A 304 12.02 11.04 -4.66
CA LEU A 304 12.92 11.85 -3.84
C LEU A 304 12.11 12.54 -2.76
N THR A 305 12.33 12.17 -1.52
CA THR A 305 11.64 12.75 -0.36
C THR A 305 12.57 13.71 0.36
N ILE A 306 12.07 14.91 0.62
CA ILE A 306 12.71 15.91 1.49
C ILE A 306 11.85 15.99 2.75
N GLY A 307 12.43 15.75 3.93
CA GLY A 307 11.64 15.68 5.15
C GLY A 307 12.46 15.60 6.42
N ALA A 308 11.76 15.45 7.51
CA ALA A 308 12.32 15.26 8.84
C ALA A 308 11.69 14.06 9.53
N ALA A 309 12.50 13.30 10.26
CA ALA A 309 12.06 12.20 11.09
C ALA A 309 12.34 12.50 12.56
N PHE A 310 11.41 12.16 13.43
CA PHE A 310 11.48 12.38 14.87
C PHE A 310 11.14 11.09 15.60
N GLY A 311 11.77 10.86 16.76
CA GLY A 311 11.50 9.71 17.62
C GLY A 311 12.71 8.84 17.87
N SER A 312 12.55 7.90 18.77
CA SER A 312 13.60 6.94 19.15
C SER A 312 13.69 5.73 18.22
N LYS A 313 12.78 5.60 17.28
CA LYS A 313 12.75 4.53 16.28
C LYS A 313 13.15 5.10 14.91
N ALA A 314 14.11 4.43 14.25
CA ALA A 314 14.28 4.65 12.81
C ALA A 314 12.92 4.43 12.11
N PRO A 315 12.56 5.26 11.12
CA PRO A 315 11.28 5.08 10.44
C PRO A 315 11.11 3.61 10.06
N ALA A 316 9.94 3.06 10.38
CA ALA A 316 9.61 1.70 9.98
C ALA A 316 9.79 1.61 8.46
N PRO A 317 10.29 0.48 7.95
CA PRO A 317 10.32 0.25 6.51
C PRO A 317 8.93 0.59 5.95
N PRO A 318 8.85 1.22 4.79
CA PRO A 318 7.56 1.63 4.23
C PRO A 318 6.60 0.45 4.23
N ALA A 319 5.41 0.64 4.82
CA ALA A 319 4.33 -0.34 4.67
C ALA A 319 4.08 -0.57 3.18
N PRO A 320 3.53 -1.72 2.80
CA PRO A 320 3.09 -1.91 1.44
C PRO A 320 2.28 -0.67 0.99
N PRO A 321 2.52 -0.17 -0.22
CA PRO A 321 1.73 0.91 -0.76
C PRO A 321 0.25 0.49 -0.75
N PRO A 322 -0.68 1.43 -0.62
CA PRO A 322 -2.07 1.14 -0.91
C PRO A 322 -2.17 0.50 -2.30
N PRO A 323 -3.14 -0.38 -2.53
CA PRO A 323 -3.35 -0.94 -3.86
C PRO A 323 -3.43 0.20 -4.88
N PRO A 324 -2.91 -0.02 -6.10
CA PRO A 324 -3.03 0.97 -7.17
C PRO A 324 -4.51 1.32 -7.35
N GLU A 325 -4.74 2.58 -7.53
CA GLU A 325 -6.08 3.09 -7.86
C GLU A 325 -6.50 2.50 -9.20
N CYS A 326 -7.67 1.93 -9.25
CA CYS A 326 -8.30 1.47 -10.49
C CYS A 326 -8.70 2.65 -11.37
#